data_acadefbef5df8ac1b19393bcfeaa8d85
#
_entry.id   acadefbef5df8ac1b19393bcfeaa8d85
#
_cell.length_a   1.000
_cell.length_b   1.000
_cell.length_c   1.000
_cell.angle_alpha   90.00
_cell.angle_beta   90.00
_cell.angle_gamma   90.00
#
_symmetry.space_group_name_H-M   'P 1'
#
loop_
_entity.id
_entity.type
_entity.pdbx_description
1 polymer ?
#
loop_
_entity_poly.entity_id
_entity_poly.type
_entity_poly.pdbx_seq_one_letter_code
_entity_poly.pdbx_strand_id
1 'polypeptide(L)'
;MRFTISLSQPFNLDYTLNCGQTFRWRKIEGSWYGMIGSAAVKATQIKDTLQIESDEELEEKTIFSYFGLEDDLPRVYDSINKDRHIERILRYYEGLRIMRQDPWETIISFITATYINIKRVKMTLNNLCSRIGLPKTLDGIALYTFPTPQAILQLGDVGLREAGFGYRAPWLVEAAKFVESRQDLMLNLINLSYEPARMLLMKSKIKGIGEKVADCILLFGFGKLESFPIDRWVRQSILHHYAHLFEADLIDSLKARRSLDKARYNKN
;
A
#
# COMPACT_ATOMS: atom_id res chain seq x y z
N MET A 1 13.61 7.15 20.12
CA MET A 1 14.78 7.55 19.31
C MET A 1 14.43 8.77 18.48
N ARG A 2 15.40 9.65 18.15
CA ARG A 2 15.20 10.80 17.24
C ARG A 2 16.39 10.92 16.31
N PHE A 3 16.15 11.16 15.03
CA PHE A 3 17.16 11.50 14.06
C PHE A 3 16.60 12.35 12.91
N THR A 4 17.51 12.94 12.16
CA THR A 4 17.18 13.90 11.12
C THR A 4 17.90 13.49 9.85
N ILE A 5 17.15 13.35 8.75
CA ILE A 5 17.65 12.97 7.44
C ILE A 5 17.65 14.22 6.56
N SER A 6 18.81 14.60 6.02
CA SER A 6 18.91 15.60 4.97
C SER A 6 18.58 14.95 3.62
N LEU A 7 17.58 15.48 2.94
CA LEU A 7 17.09 14.94 1.67
C LEU A 7 17.92 15.50 0.52
N SER A 8 18.64 14.66 -0.17
CA SER A 8 19.46 15.02 -1.34
C SER A 8 18.67 15.03 -2.66
N GLN A 9 17.47 14.47 -2.65
CA GLN A 9 16.57 14.37 -3.80
C GLN A 9 15.17 14.82 -3.40
N PRO A 10 14.29 15.16 -4.36
CA PRO A 10 12.92 15.51 -4.06
C PRO A 10 12.20 14.43 -3.25
N PHE A 11 11.54 14.87 -2.19
CA PHE A 11 10.65 14.04 -1.36
C PHE A 11 9.50 14.91 -0.83
N ASN A 12 8.31 14.38 -0.89
CA ASN A 12 7.13 15.01 -0.33
C ASN A 12 6.39 13.99 0.54
N LEU A 13 6.49 14.15 1.85
CA LEU A 13 5.90 13.26 2.84
C LEU A 13 4.38 13.22 2.75
N ASP A 14 3.74 14.38 2.51
CA ASP A 14 2.29 14.48 2.39
C ASP A 14 1.77 13.72 1.17
N TYR A 15 2.37 13.92 0.02
CA TYR A 15 1.99 13.18 -1.19
C TYR A 15 2.23 11.68 -1.02
N THR A 16 3.38 11.29 -0.47
CA THR A 16 3.76 9.90 -0.28
C THR A 16 2.81 9.16 0.66
N LEU A 17 2.42 9.77 1.78
CA LEU A 17 1.54 9.12 2.78
C LEU A 17 0.04 9.24 2.48
N ASN A 18 -0.37 10.12 1.56
CA ASN A 18 -1.80 10.37 1.30
C ASN A 18 -2.28 9.92 -0.08
N CYS A 19 -1.41 9.38 -0.95
CA CYS A 19 -1.80 8.93 -2.30
C CYS A 19 -2.58 7.60 -2.34
N GLY A 20 -2.74 6.90 -1.20
CA GLY A 20 -3.51 5.66 -1.12
C GLY A 20 -2.68 4.38 -1.26
N GLN A 21 -1.36 4.45 -1.13
CA GLN A 21 -0.48 3.29 -1.06
C GLN A 21 -0.34 2.74 0.36
N THR A 22 -0.68 3.54 1.39
CA THR A 22 -0.68 3.16 2.80
C THR A 22 -1.95 3.64 3.49
N PHE A 23 -2.35 2.99 4.59
CA PHE A 23 -3.66 3.25 5.21
C PHE A 23 -3.61 3.53 6.71
N ARG A 24 -2.47 3.35 7.37
CA ARG A 24 -2.35 3.45 8.83
C ARG A 24 -1.58 4.66 9.32
N TRP A 25 -1.22 5.57 8.42
CA TRP A 25 -0.67 6.87 8.76
C TRP A 25 -1.76 7.91 8.92
N ARG A 26 -1.62 8.78 9.92
CA ARG A 26 -2.55 9.90 10.17
C ARG A 26 -1.76 11.17 10.48
N LYS A 27 -2.21 12.28 9.92
CA LYS A 27 -1.61 13.60 10.16
C LYS A 27 -2.27 14.26 11.36
N ILE A 28 -1.48 14.69 12.32
CA ILE A 28 -1.90 15.38 13.54
C ILE A 28 -0.92 16.54 13.76
N GLU A 29 -1.45 17.77 13.85
CA GLU A 29 -0.67 18.99 14.12
C GLU A 29 0.59 19.14 13.24
N GLY A 30 0.45 18.83 11.94
CA GLY A 30 1.53 18.97 10.96
C GLY A 30 2.48 17.78 10.86
N SER A 31 2.46 16.84 11.80
CA SER A 31 3.27 15.62 11.79
C SER A 31 2.45 14.38 11.42
N TRP A 32 3.10 13.38 10.84
CA TRP A 32 2.49 12.10 10.53
C TRP A 32 2.84 11.06 11.59
N TYR A 33 1.83 10.35 12.07
CA TYR A 33 1.96 9.27 13.05
C TYR A 33 1.52 7.95 12.42
N GLY A 34 2.35 6.92 12.53
CA GLY A 34 2.10 5.61 11.97
C GLY A 34 3.00 4.55 12.57
N MET A 35 3.06 3.39 11.92
CA MET A 35 3.89 2.27 12.32
C MET A 35 4.87 1.92 11.21
N ILE A 36 6.11 1.59 11.57
CA ILE A 36 7.08 0.93 10.71
C ILE A 36 7.53 -0.35 11.42
N GLY A 37 7.09 -1.50 10.93
CA GLY A 37 7.23 -2.75 11.66
C GLY A 37 6.51 -2.70 13.01
N SER A 38 7.24 -2.93 14.10
CA SER A 38 6.75 -2.84 15.49
C SER A 38 6.85 -1.44 16.10
N ALA A 39 7.62 -0.54 15.48
CA ALA A 39 7.89 0.78 16.03
C ALA A 39 6.76 1.79 15.72
N ALA A 40 6.32 2.52 16.74
CA ALA A 40 5.51 3.72 16.58
C ALA A 40 6.40 4.86 16.10
N VAL A 41 6.00 5.53 15.02
CA VAL A 41 6.81 6.53 14.34
C VAL A 41 6.02 7.83 14.15
N LYS A 42 6.70 8.94 14.45
CA LYS A 42 6.32 10.29 14.06
C LYS A 42 7.28 10.76 12.97
N ALA A 43 6.75 11.18 11.86
CA ALA A 43 7.51 11.74 10.74
C ALA A 43 7.06 13.17 10.46
N THR A 44 8.02 14.09 10.38
CA THR A 44 7.77 15.50 10.08
C THR A 44 8.75 15.94 9.01
N GLN A 45 8.23 16.54 7.94
CA GLN A 45 9.08 17.14 6.92
C GLN A 45 9.10 18.65 7.05
N ILE A 46 10.30 19.21 7.10
CA ILE A 46 10.55 20.67 7.12
C ILE A 46 11.51 20.95 5.96
N LYS A 47 10.99 21.48 4.85
CA LYS A 47 11.76 21.69 3.61
C LYS A 47 12.46 20.39 3.18
N ASP A 48 13.77 20.43 3.03
CA ASP A 48 14.62 19.30 2.59
C ASP A 48 15.12 18.44 3.78
N THR A 49 14.35 18.40 4.85
CA THR A 49 14.71 17.67 6.06
C THR A 49 13.54 16.81 6.52
N LEU A 50 13.79 15.52 6.72
CA LEU A 50 12.85 14.57 7.31
C LEU A 50 13.28 14.27 8.75
N GLN A 51 12.46 14.65 9.71
CA GLN A 51 12.63 14.36 11.13
C GLN A 51 11.83 13.11 11.47
N ILE A 52 12.47 12.15 12.13
CA ILE A 52 11.88 10.90 12.58
C ILE A 52 12.03 10.79 14.09
N GLU A 53 10.92 10.51 14.76
CA GLU A 53 10.88 10.13 16.17
C GLU A 53 10.21 8.75 16.28
N SER A 54 10.74 7.87 17.11
CA SER A 54 10.18 6.53 17.31
C SER A 54 10.29 6.08 18.77
N ASP A 55 9.36 5.21 19.19
CA ASP A 55 9.36 4.60 20.53
C ASP A 55 10.41 3.49 20.67
N GLU A 56 10.82 2.89 19.55
CA GLU A 56 11.86 1.85 19.48
C GLU A 56 13.03 2.31 18.60
N GLU A 57 14.14 1.59 18.68
CA GLU A 57 15.28 1.81 17.81
C GLU A 57 14.95 1.37 16.38
N LEU A 58 15.19 2.27 15.43
CA LEU A 58 15.04 2.03 14.00
C LEU A 58 16.37 2.35 13.30
N GLU A 59 16.82 1.43 12.49
CA GLU A 59 17.98 1.70 11.63
C GLU A 59 17.59 2.70 10.53
N GLU A 60 18.49 3.64 10.24
CA GLU A 60 18.28 4.66 9.21
C GLU A 60 17.96 4.02 7.85
N LYS A 61 18.64 2.92 7.48
CA LYS A 61 18.34 2.17 6.26
C LYS A 61 16.92 1.68 6.15
N THR A 62 16.28 1.33 7.29
CA THR A 62 14.86 0.91 7.31
C THR A 62 13.95 2.06 6.92
N ILE A 63 14.25 3.28 7.38
CA ILE A 63 13.49 4.49 7.01
C ILE A 63 13.70 4.83 5.53
N PHE A 64 14.96 4.76 5.06
CA PHE A 64 15.29 5.01 3.65
C PHE A 64 14.54 4.05 2.73
N SER A 65 14.58 2.76 3.05
CA SER A 65 13.86 1.74 2.29
C SER A 65 12.34 1.95 2.38
N TYR A 66 11.80 2.17 3.59
CA TYR A 66 10.36 2.32 3.79
C TYR A 66 9.76 3.46 2.97
N PHE A 67 10.41 4.63 2.93
CA PHE A 67 9.95 5.79 2.16
C PHE A 67 10.47 5.82 0.71
N GLY A 68 11.24 4.82 0.27
CA GLY A 68 11.82 4.77 -1.07
C GLY A 68 12.84 5.89 -1.32
N LEU A 69 13.57 6.33 -0.29
CA LEU A 69 14.56 7.40 -0.39
C LEU A 69 15.84 6.96 -1.12
N GLU A 70 16.05 5.67 -1.27
CA GLU A 70 17.17 5.07 -2.02
C GLU A 70 16.96 5.15 -3.54
N ASP A 71 15.73 5.33 -4.00
CA ASP A 71 15.42 5.38 -5.44
C ASP A 71 15.95 6.70 -6.05
N ASP A 72 16.58 6.61 -7.22
CA ASP A 72 17.00 7.76 -8.02
C ASP A 72 15.77 8.40 -8.70
N LEU A 73 15.05 9.25 -7.97
CA LEU A 73 13.82 9.84 -8.44
C LEU A 73 14.00 10.77 -9.65
N PRO A 74 15.05 11.58 -9.77
CA PRO A 74 15.33 12.34 -10.98
C PRO A 74 15.45 11.44 -12.21
N ARG A 75 16.18 10.33 -12.12
CA ARG A 75 16.30 9.36 -13.21
C ARG A 75 14.96 8.70 -13.57
N VAL A 76 14.14 8.42 -12.57
CA VAL A 76 12.77 7.92 -12.80
C VAL A 76 11.96 8.97 -13.57
N TYR A 77 12.00 10.24 -13.15
CA TYR A 77 11.30 11.32 -13.84
C TYR A 77 11.73 11.45 -15.30
N ASP A 78 13.02 11.44 -15.60
CA ASP A 78 13.55 11.50 -16.97
C ASP A 78 13.06 10.30 -17.80
N SER A 79 12.95 9.12 -17.18
CA SER A 79 12.52 7.90 -17.87
C SER A 79 11.05 7.90 -18.26
N ILE A 80 10.18 8.51 -17.44
CA ILE A 80 8.71 8.50 -17.64
C ILE A 80 8.17 9.79 -18.25
N ASN A 81 8.95 10.86 -18.32
CA ASN A 81 8.55 12.16 -18.91
C ASN A 81 8.50 12.09 -20.45
N LYS A 82 7.45 11.46 -21.00
CA LYS A 82 7.31 11.20 -22.44
C LYS A 82 6.34 12.15 -23.16
N ASP A 83 5.54 12.89 -22.43
CA ASP A 83 4.57 13.82 -22.98
C ASP A 83 4.22 14.95 -22.01
N ARG A 84 3.55 16.00 -22.52
CA ARG A 84 3.16 17.17 -21.72
C ARG A 84 2.21 16.87 -20.57
N HIS A 85 1.43 15.79 -20.67
CA HIS A 85 0.51 15.39 -19.61
C HIS A 85 1.30 14.83 -18.43
N ILE A 86 2.24 13.92 -18.70
CA ILE A 86 3.14 13.37 -17.67
C ILE A 86 4.02 14.48 -17.09
N GLU A 87 4.62 15.35 -17.92
CA GLU A 87 5.43 16.49 -17.43
C GLU A 87 4.66 17.33 -16.39
N ARG A 88 3.40 17.65 -16.68
CA ARG A 88 2.56 18.43 -15.76
C ARG A 88 2.29 17.68 -14.45
N ILE A 89 2.04 16.38 -14.52
CA ILE A 89 1.81 15.53 -13.34
C ILE A 89 3.07 15.45 -12.48
N LEU A 90 4.23 15.25 -13.08
CA LEU A 90 5.51 15.18 -12.37
C LEU A 90 5.81 16.47 -11.62
N ARG A 91 5.57 17.65 -12.23
CA ARG A 91 5.72 18.94 -11.55
C ARG A 91 4.74 19.11 -10.39
N TYR A 92 3.49 18.66 -10.55
CA TYR A 92 2.46 18.81 -9.53
C TYR A 92 2.69 17.91 -8.32
N TYR A 93 3.16 16.68 -8.55
CA TYR A 93 3.41 15.66 -7.52
C TYR A 93 4.90 15.41 -7.27
N GLU A 94 5.72 16.45 -7.44
CA GLU A 94 7.15 16.34 -7.22
C GLU A 94 7.45 15.79 -5.81
N GLY A 95 8.35 14.82 -5.74
CA GLY A 95 8.76 14.18 -4.50
C GLY A 95 7.83 13.07 -3.99
N LEU A 96 6.74 12.74 -4.71
CA LEU A 96 5.97 11.53 -4.40
C LEU A 96 6.84 10.30 -4.65
N ARG A 97 6.92 9.39 -3.66
CA ARG A 97 7.71 8.16 -3.76
C ARG A 97 6.86 6.91 -3.53
N ILE A 98 7.31 5.80 -4.09
CA ILE A 98 6.73 4.47 -3.86
C ILE A 98 7.33 3.91 -2.57
N MET A 99 6.46 3.62 -1.59
CA MET A 99 6.86 3.07 -0.29
C MET A 99 7.07 1.56 -0.36
N ARG A 100 7.93 1.05 0.53
CA ARG A 100 8.13 -0.40 0.76
C ARG A 100 7.64 -0.73 2.17
N GLN A 101 6.48 -1.34 2.23
CA GLN A 101 5.76 -1.62 3.48
C GLN A 101 5.95 -3.07 3.91
N ASP A 102 5.52 -3.39 5.12
CA ASP A 102 5.46 -4.78 5.57
C ASP A 102 4.61 -5.63 4.61
N PRO A 103 5.14 -6.76 4.10
CA PRO A 103 4.43 -7.61 3.15
C PRO A 103 3.10 -8.14 3.66
N TRP A 104 3.03 -8.57 4.93
CA TRP A 104 1.80 -9.11 5.50
C TRP A 104 0.73 -8.02 5.67
N GLU A 105 1.10 -6.88 6.24
CA GLU A 105 0.21 -5.72 6.33
C GLU A 105 -0.30 -5.31 4.95
N THR A 106 0.56 -5.33 3.93
CA THR A 106 0.21 -4.98 2.55
C THR A 106 -0.82 -5.95 1.96
N ILE A 107 -0.65 -7.27 2.15
CA ILE A 107 -1.61 -8.29 1.71
C ILE A 107 -3.00 -8.00 2.29
N ILE A 108 -3.10 -7.86 3.60
CA ILE A 108 -4.39 -7.63 4.26
C ILE A 108 -4.99 -6.27 3.88
N SER A 109 -4.16 -5.24 3.77
CA SER A 109 -4.60 -3.89 3.41
C SER A 109 -5.21 -3.83 2.02
N PHE A 110 -4.59 -4.46 1.02
CA PHE A 110 -5.10 -4.42 -0.35
C PHE A 110 -6.27 -5.38 -0.61
N ILE A 111 -6.36 -6.51 0.10
CA ILE A 111 -7.60 -7.32 0.13
C ILE A 111 -8.73 -6.47 0.73
N THR A 112 -8.48 -5.75 1.83
CA THR A 112 -9.47 -4.86 2.47
C THR A 112 -9.90 -3.75 1.54
N ALA A 113 -8.99 -3.17 0.74
CA ALA A 113 -9.27 -2.06 -0.17
C ALA A 113 -10.14 -2.44 -1.38
N THR A 114 -10.49 -3.71 -1.55
CA THR A 114 -11.31 -4.19 -2.66
C THR A 114 -12.73 -3.64 -2.57
N TYR A 115 -13.15 -2.82 -3.55
CA TYR A 115 -14.50 -2.22 -3.67
C TYR A 115 -14.95 -1.37 -2.47
N ILE A 116 -14.04 -0.69 -1.77
CA ILE A 116 -14.39 0.32 -0.77
C ILE A 116 -13.51 1.57 -0.90
N ASN A 117 -13.95 2.68 -0.32
CA ASN A 117 -13.18 3.91 -0.35
C ASN A 117 -12.05 3.91 0.71
N ILE A 118 -11.02 4.73 0.48
CA ILE A 118 -9.82 4.82 1.34
C ILE A 118 -10.18 5.13 2.80
N LYS A 119 -11.15 6.02 3.04
CA LYS A 119 -11.57 6.37 4.41
C LYS A 119 -12.08 5.14 5.18
N ARG A 120 -12.87 4.29 4.52
CA ARG A 120 -13.38 3.06 5.10
C ARG A 120 -12.27 2.03 5.32
N VAL A 121 -11.31 1.90 4.39
CA VAL A 121 -10.13 1.04 4.57
C VAL A 121 -9.36 1.44 5.82
N LYS A 122 -9.00 2.73 5.95
CA LYS A 122 -8.29 3.27 7.11
C LYS A 122 -9.02 2.96 8.42
N MET A 123 -10.33 3.18 8.47
CA MET A 123 -11.14 2.91 9.65
C MET A 123 -11.15 1.42 10.01
N THR A 124 -11.38 0.54 9.04
CA THR A 124 -11.47 -0.91 9.27
C THR A 124 -10.14 -1.50 9.74
N LEU A 125 -9.01 -1.09 9.12
CA LEU A 125 -7.69 -1.54 9.54
C LEU A 125 -7.32 -1.02 10.94
N ASN A 126 -7.65 0.23 11.25
CA ASN A 126 -7.44 0.77 12.59
C ASN A 126 -8.28 0.03 13.65
N ASN A 127 -9.55 -0.32 13.35
CA ASN A 127 -10.38 -1.14 14.22
C ASN A 127 -9.78 -2.52 14.46
N LEU A 128 -9.24 -3.17 13.42
CA LEU A 128 -8.55 -4.44 13.56
C LEU A 128 -7.35 -4.32 14.51
N CYS A 129 -6.44 -3.37 14.22
CA CYS A 129 -5.22 -3.19 14.99
C CYS A 129 -5.49 -2.80 16.45
N SER A 130 -6.50 -1.95 16.72
CA SER A 130 -6.86 -1.58 18.09
C SER A 130 -7.47 -2.74 18.89
N ARG A 131 -8.04 -3.75 18.23
CA ARG A 131 -8.63 -4.92 18.90
C ARG A 131 -7.59 -5.98 19.26
N ILE A 132 -6.65 -6.26 18.38
CA ILE A 132 -5.74 -7.40 18.51
C ILE A 132 -4.27 -7.08 18.22
N GLY A 133 -3.92 -5.84 17.89
CA GLY A 133 -2.54 -5.37 17.81
C GLY A 133 -1.99 -5.01 19.20
N LEU A 134 -0.67 -4.99 19.35
CA LEU A 134 -0.03 -4.53 20.57
C LEU A 134 -0.09 -3.01 20.69
N PRO A 135 -0.53 -2.47 21.82
CA PRO A 135 -0.62 -1.02 22.01
C PRO A 135 0.76 -0.37 22.10
N LYS A 136 0.88 0.79 21.47
CA LYS A 136 2.03 1.68 21.48
C LYS A 136 1.58 3.10 21.76
N THR A 137 2.46 3.92 22.32
CA THR A 137 2.15 5.34 22.57
C THR A 137 3.35 6.19 22.17
N LEU A 138 3.11 7.22 21.35
CA LEU A 138 4.10 8.21 20.99
C LEU A 138 3.47 9.60 21.08
N ASP A 139 4.06 10.53 21.82
CA ASP A 139 3.50 11.87 22.12
C ASP A 139 2.06 11.83 22.66
N GLY A 140 1.69 10.83 23.45
CA GLY A 140 0.33 10.66 23.96
C GLY A 140 -0.66 10.09 22.93
N ILE A 141 -0.21 9.81 21.70
CA ILE A 141 -1.03 9.27 20.63
C ILE A 141 -0.97 7.75 20.66
N ALA A 142 -2.14 7.10 20.80
CA ALA A 142 -2.25 5.65 20.75
C ALA A 142 -2.09 5.14 19.30
N LEU A 143 -1.20 4.19 19.12
CA LEU A 143 -0.92 3.42 17.91
C LEU A 143 -0.95 1.93 18.25
N TYR A 144 -1.03 1.08 17.25
CA TYR A 144 -1.09 -0.37 17.48
C TYR A 144 -0.28 -1.09 16.40
N THR A 145 0.44 -2.15 16.77
CA THR A 145 1.12 -2.99 15.77
C THR A 145 0.11 -3.64 14.83
N PHE A 146 0.56 -4.06 13.66
CA PHE A 146 -0.27 -4.88 12.78
C PHE A 146 -0.35 -6.30 13.35
N PRO A 147 -1.55 -6.93 13.42
CA PRO A 147 -1.71 -8.25 14.00
C PRO A 147 -1.07 -9.33 13.13
N THR A 148 -0.49 -10.34 13.78
CA THR A 148 0.09 -11.50 13.09
C THR A 148 -0.99 -12.32 12.37
N PRO A 149 -0.62 -13.18 11.40
CA PRO A 149 -1.56 -14.12 10.79
C PRO A 149 -2.27 -14.99 11.84
N GLN A 150 -1.56 -15.46 12.87
CA GLN A 150 -2.13 -16.27 13.96
C GLN A 150 -3.20 -15.48 14.75
N ALA A 151 -2.94 -14.20 15.05
CA ALA A 151 -3.92 -13.37 15.76
C ALA A 151 -5.20 -13.16 14.91
N ILE A 152 -5.07 -13.03 13.60
CA ILE A 152 -6.23 -12.97 12.68
C ILE A 152 -6.99 -14.30 12.66
N LEU A 153 -6.30 -15.44 12.66
CA LEU A 153 -6.93 -16.76 12.74
C LEU A 153 -7.69 -16.98 14.05
N GLN A 154 -7.12 -16.54 15.18
CA GLN A 154 -7.76 -16.60 16.49
C GLN A 154 -9.00 -15.71 16.57
N LEU A 155 -8.95 -14.51 15.99
CA LEU A 155 -10.10 -13.60 15.93
C LEU A 155 -11.24 -14.20 15.07
N GLY A 156 -10.90 -14.88 14.00
CA GLY A 156 -11.82 -15.59 13.12
C GLY A 156 -12.77 -14.70 12.32
N ASP A 157 -13.68 -15.34 11.57
CA ASP A 157 -14.64 -14.63 10.69
C ASP A 157 -15.56 -13.69 11.48
N VAL A 158 -16.06 -14.13 12.62
CA VAL A 158 -17.01 -13.35 13.44
C VAL A 158 -16.33 -12.05 13.93
N GLY A 159 -15.18 -12.15 14.58
CA GLY A 159 -14.47 -10.98 15.09
C GLY A 159 -14.01 -10.04 13.98
N LEU A 160 -13.65 -10.55 12.80
CA LEU A 160 -13.33 -9.72 11.64
C LEU A 160 -14.55 -8.97 11.10
N ARG A 161 -15.75 -9.60 11.10
CA ARG A 161 -16.99 -8.91 10.72
C ARG A 161 -17.33 -7.79 11.68
N GLU A 162 -17.16 -8.01 12.97
CA GLU A 162 -17.33 -6.98 14.00
C GLU A 162 -16.31 -5.83 13.87
N ALA A 163 -15.09 -6.12 13.42
CA ALA A 163 -14.08 -5.10 13.12
C ALA A 163 -14.41 -4.28 11.85
N GLY A 164 -15.45 -4.68 11.09
CA GLY A 164 -15.97 -3.93 9.94
C GLY A 164 -15.57 -4.47 8.57
N PHE A 165 -14.98 -5.68 8.47
CA PHE A 165 -14.58 -6.27 7.19
C PHE A 165 -15.77 -6.81 6.38
N GLY A 166 -16.91 -7.07 7.02
CA GLY A 166 -18.12 -7.55 6.35
C GLY A 166 -17.85 -8.84 5.56
N TYR A 167 -18.23 -8.88 4.29
CA TYR A 167 -18.05 -10.05 3.42
C TYR A 167 -16.58 -10.40 3.11
N ARG A 168 -15.63 -9.53 3.43
CA ARG A 168 -14.19 -9.78 3.24
C ARG A 168 -13.58 -10.59 4.38
N ALA A 169 -14.25 -10.70 5.52
CA ALA A 169 -13.74 -11.41 6.70
C ALA A 169 -13.23 -12.82 6.35
N PRO A 170 -13.99 -13.68 5.65
CA PRO A 170 -13.47 -15.00 5.27
C PRO A 170 -12.24 -14.93 4.34
N TRP A 171 -12.10 -13.89 3.52
CA TRP A 171 -10.93 -13.73 2.65
C TRP A 171 -9.65 -13.47 3.44
N LEU A 172 -9.76 -12.70 4.55
CA LEU A 172 -8.63 -12.45 5.44
C LEU A 172 -8.24 -13.72 6.20
N VAL A 173 -9.21 -14.53 6.63
CA VAL A 173 -8.95 -15.84 7.25
C VAL A 173 -8.25 -16.76 6.25
N GLU A 174 -8.69 -16.80 4.99
CA GLU A 174 -8.03 -17.56 3.92
C GLU A 174 -6.59 -17.08 3.69
N ALA A 175 -6.37 -15.75 3.65
CA ALA A 175 -5.04 -15.17 3.51
C ALA A 175 -4.12 -15.54 4.68
N ALA A 176 -4.62 -15.45 5.91
CA ALA A 176 -3.86 -15.84 7.10
C ALA A 176 -3.50 -17.33 7.09
N LYS A 177 -4.43 -18.22 6.75
CA LYS A 177 -4.16 -19.66 6.59
C LYS A 177 -3.12 -19.92 5.50
N PHE A 178 -3.21 -19.22 4.37
CA PHE A 178 -2.30 -19.38 3.27
C PHE A 178 -0.87 -19.01 3.63
N VAL A 179 -0.68 -17.91 4.38
CA VAL A 179 0.63 -17.46 4.86
C VAL A 179 1.18 -18.43 5.91
N GLU A 180 0.37 -18.81 6.91
CA GLU A 180 0.78 -19.72 7.99
C GLU A 180 1.17 -21.10 7.47
N SER A 181 0.48 -21.60 6.47
CA SER A 181 0.78 -22.92 5.88
C SER A 181 2.04 -22.96 5.02
N ARG A 182 2.68 -21.80 4.78
CA ARG A 182 3.85 -21.62 3.89
C ARG A 182 4.87 -20.71 4.53
N GLN A 183 5.67 -21.22 5.45
CA GLN A 183 6.68 -20.44 6.18
C GLN A 183 7.65 -19.68 5.25
N ASP A 184 7.99 -20.26 4.10
CA ASP A 184 8.88 -19.64 3.12
C ASP A 184 8.18 -18.70 2.12
N LEU A 185 6.87 -18.47 2.25
CA LEU A 185 6.11 -17.71 1.25
C LEU A 185 6.67 -16.30 1.03
N MET A 186 6.91 -15.58 2.12
CA MET A 186 7.42 -14.20 2.04
C MET A 186 8.81 -14.17 1.42
N LEU A 187 9.69 -15.09 1.82
CA LEU A 187 11.03 -15.24 1.24
C LEU A 187 10.98 -15.60 -0.24
N ASN A 188 10.08 -16.52 -0.62
CA ASN A 188 9.87 -16.87 -2.02
C ASN A 188 9.40 -15.68 -2.85
N LEU A 189 8.43 -14.89 -2.35
CA LEU A 189 7.95 -13.70 -3.04
C LEU A 189 9.02 -12.62 -3.18
N ILE A 190 9.92 -12.49 -2.20
CA ILE A 190 11.08 -11.59 -2.28
C ILE A 190 12.05 -12.03 -3.41
N ASN A 191 12.39 -13.32 -3.46
CA ASN A 191 13.42 -13.86 -4.34
C ASN A 191 12.94 -14.10 -5.78
N LEU A 192 11.65 -14.33 -5.99
CA LEU A 192 11.09 -14.50 -7.34
C LEU A 192 11.13 -13.18 -8.11
N SER A 193 11.33 -13.25 -9.43
CA SER A 193 11.05 -12.11 -10.31
C SER A 193 9.55 -11.80 -10.36
N TYR A 194 9.17 -10.62 -10.91
CA TYR A 194 7.80 -10.12 -10.85
C TYR A 194 6.74 -11.11 -11.38
N GLU A 195 6.91 -11.64 -12.59
CA GLU A 195 5.87 -12.51 -13.19
C GLU A 195 5.64 -13.82 -12.41
N PRO A 196 6.67 -14.61 -12.01
CA PRO A 196 6.46 -15.77 -11.15
C PRO A 196 5.83 -15.42 -9.78
N ALA A 197 6.23 -14.29 -9.15
CA ALA A 197 5.64 -13.84 -7.88
C ALA A 197 4.16 -13.49 -8.06
N ARG A 198 3.82 -12.79 -9.14
CA ARG A 198 2.44 -12.43 -9.51
C ARG A 198 1.58 -13.68 -9.73
N MET A 199 2.10 -14.64 -10.48
CA MET A 199 1.43 -15.92 -10.71
C MET A 199 1.21 -16.71 -9.42
N LEU A 200 2.17 -16.68 -8.49
CA LEU A 200 2.05 -17.35 -7.18
C LEU A 200 0.89 -16.76 -6.37
N LEU A 201 0.79 -15.42 -6.29
CA LEU A 201 -0.31 -14.73 -5.62
C LEU A 201 -1.66 -15.01 -6.27
N MET A 202 -1.76 -14.96 -7.60
CA MET A 202 -3.01 -15.21 -8.31
C MET A 202 -3.47 -16.67 -8.23
N LYS A 203 -2.53 -17.64 -8.22
CA LYS A 203 -2.80 -19.06 -8.02
C LYS A 203 -3.17 -19.42 -6.56
N SER A 204 -2.98 -18.53 -5.60
CA SER A 204 -3.37 -18.75 -4.21
C SER A 204 -4.87 -19.00 -4.04
N LYS A 205 -5.69 -18.58 -5.01
CA LYS A 205 -7.16 -18.64 -5.00
C LYS A 205 -7.81 -17.88 -3.83
N ILE A 206 -7.04 -17.04 -3.11
CA ILE A 206 -7.57 -16.16 -2.06
C ILE A 206 -8.51 -15.15 -2.73
N LYS A 207 -9.77 -15.17 -2.31
CA LYS A 207 -10.74 -14.19 -2.80
C LYS A 207 -10.27 -12.78 -2.48
N GLY A 208 -10.42 -11.88 -3.44
CA GLY A 208 -9.91 -10.50 -3.33
C GLY A 208 -8.53 -10.29 -3.92
N ILE A 209 -7.71 -11.32 -4.14
CA ILE A 209 -6.44 -11.22 -4.86
C ILE A 209 -6.70 -11.51 -6.36
N GLY A 210 -6.96 -10.46 -7.10
CA GLY A 210 -6.94 -10.45 -8.56
C GLY A 210 -5.70 -9.71 -9.06
N GLU A 211 -5.60 -9.49 -10.38
CA GLU A 211 -4.45 -8.83 -11.03
C GLU A 211 -4.02 -7.54 -10.31
N LYS A 212 -4.93 -6.57 -10.16
CA LYS A 212 -4.66 -5.29 -9.50
C LYS A 212 -4.16 -5.43 -8.06
N VAL A 213 -4.75 -6.34 -7.29
CA VAL A 213 -4.38 -6.53 -5.88
C VAL A 213 -3.04 -7.24 -5.77
N ALA A 214 -2.76 -8.23 -6.63
CA ALA A 214 -1.45 -8.87 -6.72
C ALA A 214 -0.36 -7.85 -7.06
N ASP A 215 -0.61 -6.97 -8.04
CA ASP A 215 0.33 -5.91 -8.41
C ASP A 215 0.55 -4.90 -7.27
N CYS A 216 -0.49 -4.50 -6.54
CA CYS A 216 -0.35 -3.65 -5.36
C CYS A 216 0.48 -4.32 -4.26
N ILE A 217 0.24 -5.60 -3.98
CA ILE A 217 0.98 -6.36 -2.97
C ILE A 217 2.47 -6.42 -3.36
N LEU A 218 2.77 -6.74 -4.62
CA LEU A 218 4.14 -6.86 -5.11
C LEU A 218 4.86 -5.51 -5.13
N LEU A 219 4.18 -4.45 -5.56
CA LEU A 219 4.75 -3.12 -5.61
C LEU A 219 5.08 -2.58 -4.21
N PHE A 220 4.10 -2.57 -3.33
CA PHE A 220 4.20 -1.88 -2.05
C PHE A 220 4.71 -2.76 -0.90
N GLY A 221 4.60 -4.08 -1.00
CA GLY A 221 5.06 -5.02 0.03
C GLY A 221 6.38 -5.71 -0.32
N PHE A 222 6.70 -5.85 -1.60
CA PHE A 222 7.88 -6.58 -2.04
C PHE A 222 8.82 -5.75 -2.93
N GLY A 223 8.52 -4.49 -3.18
CA GLY A 223 9.36 -3.58 -3.96
C GLY A 223 9.55 -3.99 -5.42
N LYS A 224 8.61 -4.76 -5.99
CA LYS A 224 8.65 -5.17 -7.42
C LYS A 224 8.21 -4.00 -8.29
N LEU A 225 9.14 -3.13 -8.67
CA LEU A 225 8.86 -1.88 -9.39
C LEU A 225 8.33 -2.09 -10.81
N GLU A 226 8.40 -3.29 -11.35
CA GLU A 226 7.76 -3.69 -12.61
C GLU A 226 6.23 -3.78 -12.49
N SER A 227 5.71 -3.85 -11.26
CA SER A 227 4.27 -3.93 -11.00
C SER A 227 3.56 -2.64 -11.41
N PHE A 228 2.49 -2.78 -12.18
CA PHE A 228 1.67 -1.65 -12.59
C PHE A 228 0.19 -1.88 -12.25
N PRO A 229 -0.26 -1.55 -11.04
CA PRO A 229 -1.63 -1.80 -10.58
C PRO A 229 -2.65 -0.97 -11.38
N ILE A 230 -3.36 -1.58 -12.32
CA ILE A 230 -4.41 -0.91 -13.10
C ILE A 230 -5.69 -0.86 -12.28
N ASP A 231 -5.83 0.20 -11.49
CA ASP A 231 -7.05 0.49 -10.77
C ASP A 231 -8.08 1.25 -11.66
N ARG A 232 -9.19 1.68 -11.04
CA ARG A 232 -10.21 2.44 -11.75
C ARG A 232 -9.69 3.76 -12.33
N TRP A 233 -8.80 4.46 -11.62
CA TRP A 233 -8.32 5.77 -12.02
C TRP A 233 -7.27 5.65 -13.11
N VAL A 234 -6.33 4.73 -12.97
CA VAL A 234 -5.34 4.40 -14.01
C VAL A 234 -6.05 3.99 -15.29
N ARG A 235 -7.07 3.11 -15.20
CA ARG A 235 -7.88 2.72 -16.35
C ARG A 235 -8.57 3.91 -17.03
N GLN A 236 -9.15 4.83 -16.25
CA GLN A 236 -9.78 6.02 -16.79
C GLN A 236 -8.76 6.93 -17.49
N SER A 237 -7.57 7.11 -16.92
CA SER A 237 -6.48 7.86 -17.50
C SER A 237 -6.04 7.27 -18.84
N ILE A 238 -5.84 5.95 -18.90
CA ILE A 238 -5.48 5.25 -20.14
C ILE A 238 -6.56 5.49 -21.21
N LEU A 239 -7.82 5.25 -20.87
CA LEU A 239 -8.93 5.42 -21.82
C LEU A 239 -9.12 6.85 -22.29
N HIS A 240 -8.77 7.85 -21.48
CA HIS A 240 -8.97 9.25 -21.81
C HIS A 240 -7.80 9.88 -22.56
N HIS A 241 -6.57 9.56 -22.14
CA HIS A 241 -5.38 10.22 -22.64
C HIS A 241 -4.54 9.37 -23.61
N TYR A 242 -4.60 8.04 -23.48
CA TYR A 242 -3.65 7.13 -24.11
C TYR A 242 -4.30 6.01 -24.95
N ALA A 243 -5.63 6.02 -25.12
CA ALA A 243 -6.33 4.96 -25.87
C ALA A 243 -5.76 4.75 -27.28
N HIS A 244 -5.28 5.83 -27.92
CA HIS A 244 -4.72 5.82 -29.27
C HIS A 244 -3.35 5.13 -29.39
N LEU A 245 -2.70 4.82 -28.24
CA LEU A 245 -1.41 4.12 -28.20
C LEU A 245 -1.54 2.60 -28.05
N PHE A 246 -2.75 2.10 -27.85
CA PHE A 246 -3.00 0.69 -27.57
C PHE A 246 -3.91 0.05 -28.63
N GLU A 247 -3.78 -1.28 -28.79
CA GLU A 247 -4.62 -2.05 -29.68
C GLU A 247 -6.10 -2.03 -29.26
N ALA A 248 -6.99 -2.12 -30.24
CA ALA A 248 -8.44 -2.01 -30.03
C ALA A 248 -8.97 -3.02 -29.03
N ASP A 249 -8.51 -4.28 -29.08
CA ASP A 249 -8.94 -5.36 -28.18
C ASP A 249 -8.63 -5.05 -26.71
N LEU A 250 -7.46 -4.47 -26.43
CA LEU A 250 -7.10 -4.03 -25.07
C LEU A 250 -8.02 -2.90 -24.61
N ILE A 251 -8.27 -1.92 -25.45
CA ILE A 251 -9.16 -0.80 -25.15
C ILE A 251 -10.59 -1.28 -24.86
N ASP A 252 -11.10 -2.22 -25.65
CA ASP A 252 -12.44 -2.76 -25.44
C ASP A 252 -12.53 -3.60 -24.17
N SER A 253 -11.48 -4.36 -23.84
CA SER A 253 -11.35 -5.03 -22.54
C SER A 253 -11.39 -4.05 -21.35
N LEU A 254 -10.66 -2.94 -21.46
CA LEU A 254 -10.65 -1.89 -20.41
C LEU A 254 -12.01 -1.19 -20.28
N LYS A 255 -12.74 -0.95 -21.40
CA LYS A 255 -14.10 -0.39 -21.40
C LYS A 255 -15.12 -1.35 -20.76
N ALA A 256 -15.04 -2.64 -21.08
CA ALA A 256 -15.89 -3.69 -20.50
C ALA A 256 -15.72 -3.78 -18.98
N ARG A 257 -14.49 -3.78 -18.47
CA ARG A 257 -14.20 -3.73 -17.02
C ARG A 257 -14.77 -2.47 -16.35
N ARG A 258 -14.75 -1.31 -17.04
CA ARG A 258 -15.33 -0.04 -16.55
C ARG A 258 -16.84 -0.15 -16.34
N SER A 259 -17.56 -0.83 -17.23
CA SER A 259 -19.02 -1.02 -17.10
C SER A 259 -19.39 -1.91 -15.92
N LEU A 260 -18.61 -2.98 -15.67
CA LEU A 260 -18.78 -3.87 -14.52
C LEU A 260 -18.49 -3.16 -13.19
N ASP A 261 -17.48 -2.30 -13.12
CA ASP A 261 -17.18 -1.52 -11.93
C ASP A 261 -18.30 -0.53 -11.60
N LYS A 262 -18.87 0.15 -12.60
CA LYS A 262 -20.04 1.03 -12.39
C LYS A 262 -21.24 0.27 -11.84
N ALA A 263 -21.55 -0.90 -12.40
CA ALA A 263 -22.67 -1.72 -11.94
C ALA A 263 -22.50 -2.23 -10.50
N ARG A 264 -21.26 -2.52 -10.09
CA ARG A 264 -20.93 -2.95 -8.72
C ARG A 264 -20.92 -1.81 -7.71
N TYR A 265 -20.48 -0.61 -8.12
CA TYR A 265 -20.43 0.57 -7.25
C TYR A 265 -21.84 1.11 -6.92
N ASN A 266 -22.78 1.00 -7.85
CA ASN A 266 -24.16 1.44 -7.65
C ASN A 266 -25.01 0.45 -6.84
N LYS A 267 -24.49 -0.75 -6.52
CA LYS A 267 -25.15 -1.76 -5.68
C LYS A 267 -24.75 -1.74 -4.21
N ASN A 268 -23.77 -0.91 -3.84
CA ASN A 268 -23.29 -0.73 -2.47
C ASN A 268 -23.44 0.73 -2.01
#